data_b0da81b5b4bf344f3aa2ec6d5fd8ffc9
#
_entry.id   b0da81b5b4bf344f3aa2ec6d5fd8ffc9
#
_cell.length_a   1.000
_cell.length_b   1.000
_cell.length_c   1.000
_cell.angle_alpha   90.00
_cell.angle_beta   90.00
_cell.angle_gamma   90.00
#
_symmetry.space_group_name_H-M   'P 1'
#
loop_
_entity.id
_entity.type
_entity.pdbx_description
1 polymer ?
#
loop_
_entity_poly.entity_id
_entity_poly.type
_entity_poly.pdbx_seq_one_letter_code
_entity_poly.pdbx_strand_id
1 'polypeptide(L)'
;MTAGTSPKKNVMKGAVMLQGTASDVGKSVLVAGLCRLLAREGHKVAPFKAQNMALNSGITPAGDEMGRAQILQAEAAGILPDVRMNPVLLKPTSDRKSQVVLMGKVFKDMDAVSYHNFKPQLQRQIHEVYRSLSREFDLLVMEGAGSPAEINLRDRDIVNMGMAELVDAPVILVADIDRGGVFAAIYGTLALLAESERARVKGVIINKFCGDVALLTPGIEQIEALTGVPVLGVMPYLPLQLEDEDGVALQPGGRKYQPQVGRALDIAVIQVPHISNFTDFNALVAQPDVSLRYVREPGELGRPDLLILPGSKNTLGDLQALHDQGLAAAILAAHANGVPVLGICGGYQMLGGRLIDGVESGIDE
;
A
#
# COMPACT_ATOMS: atom_id res chain seq x y z
N MET A 1 -40.89 -7.07 37.17
CA MET A 1 -39.72 -6.52 36.46
C MET A 1 -39.11 -7.65 35.65
N THR A 2 -39.49 -7.76 34.37
CA THR A 2 -38.97 -8.79 33.46
C THR A 2 -37.68 -8.26 32.86
N ALA A 3 -36.54 -8.87 33.21
CA ALA A 3 -35.26 -8.59 32.60
C ALA A 3 -35.32 -8.98 31.13
N GLY A 4 -35.30 -7.98 30.24
CA GLY A 4 -35.22 -8.17 28.80
C GLY A 4 -33.87 -8.79 28.44
N THR A 5 -33.89 -10.04 28.03
CA THR A 5 -32.74 -10.70 27.43
C THR A 5 -32.45 -10.00 26.09
N SER A 6 -31.37 -9.21 26.05
CA SER A 6 -30.84 -8.72 24.79
C SER A 6 -30.60 -9.91 23.85
N PRO A 7 -31.00 -9.84 22.56
CA PRO A 7 -30.76 -10.92 21.63
C PRO A 7 -29.24 -11.20 21.56
N LYS A 8 -28.86 -12.46 21.77
CA LYS A 8 -27.45 -12.88 21.56
C LYS A 8 -27.09 -12.50 20.13
N LYS A 9 -26.16 -11.54 19.98
CA LYS A 9 -25.56 -11.22 18.68
C LYS A 9 -25.00 -12.52 18.13
N ASN A 10 -25.43 -12.90 16.93
CA ASN A 10 -24.82 -14.00 16.21
C ASN A 10 -23.38 -13.56 15.86
N VAL A 11 -22.39 -14.01 16.60
CA VAL A 11 -20.99 -13.67 16.37
C VAL A 11 -20.53 -14.43 15.13
N MET A 12 -20.39 -13.73 14.01
CA MET A 12 -19.78 -14.28 12.81
C MET A 12 -18.29 -14.52 13.11
N LYS A 13 -17.80 -15.72 12.79
CA LYS A 13 -16.36 -16.04 12.85
C LYS A 13 -15.87 -16.45 11.48
N GLY A 14 -14.71 -15.93 11.08
CA GLY A 14 -14.13 -16.30 9.80
C GLY A 14 -13.19 -15.24 9.24
N ALA A 15 -12.94 -15.36 7.95
CA ALA A 15 -12.15 -14.39 7.21
C ALA A 15 -12.81 -14.09 5.86
N VAL A 16 -12.48 -12.94 5.27
CA VAL A 16 -12.75 -12.59 3.88
C VAL A 16 -11.50 -11.94 3.31
N MET A 17 -11.16 -12.28 2.08
CA MET A 17 -9.96 -11.74 1.44
C MET A 17 -10.30 -10.90 0.22
N LEU A 18 -9.82 -9.66 0.19
CA LEU A 18 -9.90 -8.78 -0.96
C LEU A 18 -8.65 -8.95 -1.82
N GLN A 19 -8.83 -9.37 -3.07
CA GLN A 19 -7.76 -9.46 -4.07
C GLN A 19 -8.05 -8.49 -5.21
N GLY A 20 -7.04 -8.01 -5.92
CA GLY A 20 -7.22 -7.03 -6.99
C GLY A 20 -6.97 -7.60 -8.37
N THR A 21 -7.61 -7.07 -9.39
CA THR A 21 -7.23 -7.35 -10.79
C THR A 21 -5.86 -6.78 -11.14
N ALA A 22 -5.38 -5.81 -10.34
CA ALA A 22 -4.06 -5.18 -10.47
C ALA A 22 -3.64 -4.55 -9.13
N SER A 23 -2.44 -3.95 -9.10
CA SER A 23 -2.04 -3.01 -8.06
C SER A 23 -2.90 -1.75 -8.12
N ASP A 24 -2.99 -1.04 -7.00
CA ASP A 24 -3.68 0.27 -6.88
C ASP A 24 -5.18 0.29 -7.29
N VAL A 25 -5.85 -0.88 -7.31
CA VAL A 25 -7.30 -0.94 -7.57
C VAL A 25 -8.15 -0.50 -6.35
N GLY A 26 -7.51 -0.15 -5.23
CA GLY A 26 -8.15 0.35 -4.01
C GLY A 26 -8.48 -0.72 -2.98
N LYS A 27 -7.78 -1.86 -2.98
CA LYS A 27 -7.94 -2.93 -1.97
C LYS A 27 -7.80 -2.40 -0.54
N SER A 28 -6.74 -1.66 -0.27
CA SER A 28 -6.39 -1.19 1.09
C SER A 28 -7.47 -0.28 1.68
N VAL A 29 -8.04 0.60 0.85
CA VAL A 29 -9.17 1.48 1.24
C VAL A 29 -10.41 0.66 1.54
N LEU A 30 -10.75 -0.32 0.69
CA LEU A 30 -11.92 -1.18 0.92
C LEU A 30 -11.76 -2.07 2.15
N VAL A 31 -10.55 -2.58 2.41
CA VAL A 31 -10.25 -3.32 3.65
C VAL A 31 -10.41 -2.43 4.87
N ALA A 32 -9.89 -1.20 4.84
CA ALA A 32 -10.08 -0.23 5.92
C ALA A 32 -11.58 0.08 6.15
N GLY A 33 -12.34 0.29 5.06
CA GLY A 33 -13.78 0.52 5.11
C GLY A 33 -14.54 -0.66 5.72
N LEU A 34 -14.24 -1.89 5.32
CA LEU A 34 -14.85 -3.11 5.88
C LEU A 34 -14.47 -3.30 7.35
N CYS A 35 -13.21 -3.10 7.73
CA CYS A 35 -12.79 -3.14 9.13
C CYS A 35 -13.59 -2.13 9.96
N ARG A 36 -13.72 -0.90 9.47
CA ARG A 36 -14.51 0.14 10.14
C ARG A 36 -15.99 -0.22 10.29
N LEU A 37 -16.60 -0.73 9.21
CA LEU A 37 -18.00 -1.11 9.19
C LEU A 37 -18.27 -2.24 10.20
N LEU A 38 -17.52 -3.32 10.11
CA LEU A 38 -17.66 -4.50 10.98
C LEU A 38 -17.41 -4.16 12.46
N ALA A 39 -16.41 -3.30 12.75
CA ALA A 39 -16.16 -2.82 14.10
C ALA A 39 -17.35 -2.01 14.65
N ARG A 40 -17.97 -1.14 13.82
CA ARG A 40 -19.17 -0.38 14.21
C ARG A 40 -20.38 -1.27 14.45
N GLU A 41 -20.48 -2.39 13.76
CA GLU A 41 -21.50 -3.42 14.01
C GLU A 41 -21.23 -4.24 15.27
N GLY A 42 -20.07 -4.03 15.90
CA GLY A 42 -19.68 -4.61 17.17
C GLY A 42 -18.99 -5.97 17.06
N HIS A 43 -18.42 -6.29 15.89
CA HIS A 43 -17.55 -7.44 15.72
C HIS A 43 -16.12 -7.11 16.18
N LYS A 44 -15.43 -8.09 16.72
CA LYS A 44 -13.98 -8.01 16.93
C LYS A 44 -13.29 -8.32 15.61
N VAL A 45 -12.88 -7.28 14.89
CA VAL A 45 -12.27 -7.40 13.55
C VAL A 45 -10.83 -6.93 13.58
N ALA A 46 -9.97 -7.60 12.80
CA ALA A 46 -8.61 -7.14 12.52
C ALA A 46 -8.31 -7.27 11.01
N PRO A 47 -7.47 -6.36 10.47
CA PRO A 47 -6.91 -6.52 9.13
C PRO A 47 -5.82 -7.58 9.12
N PHE A 48 -5.53 -8.15 7.94
CA PHE A 48 -4.40 -9.05 7.75
C PHE A 48 -3.87 -8.97 6.32
N LYS A 49 -2.60 -8.69 6.15
CA LYS A 49 -1.89 -8.76 4.87
C LYS A 49 -0.62 -9.57 5.07
N ALA A 50 -0.58 -10.77 4.53
CA ALA A 50 0.51 -11.73 4.75
C ALA A 50 1.88 -11.16 4.42
N GLN A 51 1.97 -10.44 3.30
CA GLN A 51 3.16 -9.73 2.85
C GLN A 51 2.75 -8.40 2.24
N ASN A 52 3.45 -7.34 2.60
CA ASN A 52 3.37 -6.05 1.92
C ASN A 52 4.72 -5.69 1.28
N MET A 53 4.69 -4.92 0.20
CA MET A 53 5.86 -4.33 -0.43
C MET A 53 5.65 -2.83 -0.46
N ALA A 54 6.31 -2.10 0.44
CA ALA A 54 6.17 -0.65 0.55
C ALA A 54 7.38 -0.02 1.23
N LEU A 55 7.72 1.20 0.83
CA LEU A 55 8.68 2.05 1.54
C LEU A 55 8.01 2.87 2.65
N ASN A 56 6.67 3.01 2.59
CA ASN A 56 5.91 3.64 3.65
C ASN A 56 5.62 2.63 4.76
N SER A 57 6.17 2.89 5.92
CA SER A 57 6.01 2.06 7.11
C SER A 57 5.76 2.92 8.35
N GLY A 58 5.35 2.30 9.40
CA GLY A 58 5.23 2.92 10.73
C GLY A 58 5.58 1.91 11.81
N ILE A 59 5.57 2.40 13.04
CA ILE A 59 5.99 1.62 14.20
C ILE A 59 4.78 1.34 15.07
N THR A 60 4.60 0.08 15.46
CA THR A 60 3.58 -0.33 16.41
C THR A 60 3.90 0.16 17.83
N PRO A 61 2.94 0.17 18.78
CA PRO A 61 3.22 0.47 20.19
C PRO A 61 4.28 -0.43 20.83
N ALA A 62 4.49 -1.63 20.28
CA ALA A 62 5.53 -2.56 20.75
C ALA A 62 6.93 -2.26 20.17
N GLY A 63 7.06 -1.27 19.29
CA GLY A 63 8.32 -0.90 18.63
C GLY A 63 8.67 -1.76 17.43
N ASP A 64 7.68 -2.41 16.82
CA ASP A 64 7.82 -3.25 15.63
C ASP A 64 7.41 -2.50 14.37
N GLU A 65 8.13 -2.68 13.27
CA GLU A 65 7.86 -2.03 11.99
C GLU A 65 6.80 -2.80 11.19
N MET A 66 5.82 -2.09 10.62
CA MET A 66 4.83 -2.68 9.71
C MET A 66 4.39 -1.69 8.62
N GLY A 67 3.73 -2.19 7.58
CA GLY A 67 3.21 -1.38 6.48
C GLY A 67 2.20 -0.33 6.95
N ARG A 68 2.32 0.89 6.43
CA ARG A 68 1.47 2.02 6.82
C ARG A 68 -0.01 1.77 6.54
N ALA A 69 -0.33 1.11 5.42
CA ALA A 69 -1.71 0.76 5.09
C ALA A 69 -2.36 -0.14 6.15
N GLN A 70 -1.63 -1.10 6.72
CA GLN A 70 -2.16 -2.00 7.74
C GLN A 70 -2.31 -1.31 9.10
N ILE A 71 -1.49 -0.30 9.40
CA ILE A 71 -1.69 0.59 10.55
C ILE A 71 -3.02 1.33 10.40
N LEU A 72 -3.26 1.98 9.25
CA LEU A 72 -4.52 2.65 8.95
C LEU A 72 -5.73 1.71 9.08
N GLN A 73 -5.60 0.48 8.60
CA GLN A 73 -6.67 -0.53 8.68
C GLN A 73 -6.97 -0.95 10.12
N ALA A 74 -5.94 -1.07 10.98
CA ALA A 74 -6.09 -1.34 12.40
C ALA A 74 -6.78 -0.15 13.12
N GLU A 75 -6.38 1.07 12.82
CA GLU A 75 -7.00 2.31 13.32
C GLU A 75 -8.48 2.40 12.88
N ALA A 76 -8.79 2.04 11.63
CA ALA A 76 -10.15 1.97 11.11
C ALA A 76 -11.00 0.94 11.88
N ALA A 77 -10.41 -0.19 12.28
CA ALA A 77 -11.05 -1.19 13.14
C ALA A 77 -11.19 -0.72 14.60
N GLY A 78 -10.58 0.39 14.99
CA GLY A 78 -10.57 0.90 16.37
C GLY A 78 -9.67 0.11 17.32
N ILE A 79 -8.63 -0.54 16.79
CA ILE A 79 -7.65 -1.34 17.55
C ILE A 79 -6.25 -0.79 17.36
N LEU A 80 -5.35 -1.10 18.29
CA LEU A 80 -3.94 -0.79 18.14
C LEU A 80 -3.31 -1.65 17.05
N PRO A 81 -2.40 -1.09 16.23
CA PRO A 81 -1.68 -1.88 15.24
C PRO A 81 -0.77 -2.91 15.93
N ASP A 82 -0.81 -4.11 15.41
CA ASP A 82 -0.02 -5.27 15.85
C ASP A 82 0.71 -5.84 14.64
N VAL A 83 2.00 -6.10 14.77
CA VAL A 83 2.85 -6.57 13.68
C VAL A 83 2.35 -7.87 13.05
N ARG A 84 1.58 -8.67 13.78
CA ARG A 84 0.92 -9.87 13.25
C ARG A 84 -0.05 -9.58 12.11
N MET A 85 -0.55 -8.35 12.00
CA MET A 85 -1.44 -7.91 10.91
C MET A 85 -0.70 -7.75 9.57
N ASN A 86 0.65 -7.58 9.64
CA ASN A 86 1.54 -7.55 8.47
C ASN A 86 2.88 -8.21 8.81
N PRO A 87 2.93 -9.55 8.88
CA PRO A 87 4.12 -10.28 9.36
C PRO A 87 5.34 -10.15 8.46
N VAL A 88 5.15 -9.88 7.17
CA VAL A 88 6.24 -9.71 6.20
C VAL A 88 6.12 -8.38 5.50
N LEU A 89 7.14 -7.53 5.63
CA LEU A 89 7.26 -6.29 4.87
C LEU A 89 8.53 -6.32 4.03
N LEU A 90 8.38 -6.09 2.74
CA LEU A 90 9.49 -5.96 1.80
C LEU A 90 9.74 -4.48 1.52
N LYS A 91 10.96 -4.03 1.75
CA LYS A 91 11.40 -2.65 1.45
C LYS A 91 12.40 -2.70 0.30
N PRO A 92 12.00 -2.33 -0.94
CA PRO A 92 12.92 -2.27 -2.06
C PRO A 92 14.13 -1.37 -1.75
N THR A 93 15.34 -1.89 -1.92
CA THR A 93 16.60 -1.16 -1.74
C THR A 93 17.29 -0.91 -3.07
N SER A 94 16.94 -1.67 -4.10
CA SER A 94 17.36 -1.49 -5.49
C SER A 94 16.40 -2.23 -6.42
N ASP A 95 16.61 -2.13 -7.75
CA ASP A 95 15.80 -2.83 -8.76
C ASP A 95 15.76 -4.37 -8.57
N ARG A 96 16.72 -4.94 -7.85
CA ARG A 96 16.88 -6.40 -7.71
C ARG A 96 16.88 -6.91 -6.28
N LYS A 97 16.91 -6.02 -5.29
CA LYS A 97 17.03 -6.39 -3.87
C LYS A 97 15.96 -5.70 -3.04
N SER A 98 15.50 -6.42 -2.03
CA SER A 98 14.62 -5.88 -1.00
C SER A 98 15.13 -6.29 0.38
N GLN A 99 15.05 -5.37 1.34
CA GLN A 99 15.19 -5.70 2.74
C GLN A 99 13.92 -6.39 3.21
N VAL A 100 14.06 -7.59 3.73
CA VAL A 100 12.97 -8.36 4.34
C VAL A 100 12.87 -7.99 5.81
N VAL A 101 11.73 -7.42 6.19
CA VAL A 101 11.35 -7.20 7.59
C VAL A 101 10.37 -8.29 7.98
N LEU A 102 10.72 -9.11 8.97
CA LEU A 102 9.91 -10.21 9.45
C LEU A 102 9.48 -9.95 10.89
N MET A 103 8.17 -9.98 11.13
CA MET A 103 7.60 -9.66 12.44
C MET A 103 8.16 -8.35 13.02
N GLY A 104 8.23 -7.31 12.17
CA GLY A 104 8.66 -5.97 12.54
C GLY A 104 10.15 -5.76 12.77
N LYS A 105 10.97 -6.78 12.54
CA LYS A 105 12.43 -6.69 12.67
C LYS A 105 13.12 -6.97 11.35
N VAL A 106 14.16 -6.22 11.05
CA VAL A 106 15.00 -6.46 9.86
C VAL A 106 15.58 -7.87 9.96
N PHE A 107 15.27 -8.69 8.97
CA PHE A 107 15.73 -10.08 8.91
C PHE A 107 16.95 -10.21 8.01
N LYS A 108 16.85 -9.83 6.75
CA LYS A 108 17.92 -9.97 5.75
C LYS A 108 17.58 -9.24 4.45
N ASP A 109 18.61 -8.78 3.74
CA ASP A 109 18.47 -8.36 2.34
C ASP A 109 18.48 -9.57 1.42
N MET A 110 17.52 -9.62 0.49
CA MET A 110 17.36 -10.71 -0.46
C MET A 110 17.09 -10.18 -1.87
N ASP A 111 17.68 -10.85 -2.85
CA ASP A 111 17.23 -10.74 -4.23
C ASP A 111 15.94 -11.53 -4.47
N ALA A 112 15.29 -11.30 -5.62
CA ALA A 112 14.02 -11.92 -5.96
C ALA A 112 14.06 -13.46 -5.96
N VAL A 113 15.17 -14.07 -6.44
CA VAL A 113 15.34 -15.53 -6.51
C VAL A 113 15.49 -16.12 -5.11
N SER A 114 16.35 -15.54 -4.29
CA SER A 114 16.57 -15.96 -2.91
C SER A 114 15.27 -15.84 -2.09
N TYR A 115 14.53 -14.74 -2.27
CA TYR A 115 13.25 -14.54 -1.62
C TYR A 115 12.20 -15.57 -2.08
N HIS A 116 12.11 -15.84 -3.38
CA HIS A 116 11.21 -16.86 -3.92
C HIS A 116 11.48 -18.23 -3.31
N ASN A 117 12.74 -18.61 -3.12
CA ASN A 117 13.13 -19.86 -2.48
C ASN A 117 12.84 -19.90 -0.96
N PHE A 118 12.74 -18.74 -0.33
CA PHE A 118 12.45 -18.62 1.10
C PHE A 118 10.93 -18.67 1.41
N LYS A 119 10.05 -18.37 0.46
CA LYS A 119 8.59 -18.34 0.62
C LYS A 119 7.96 -19.56 1.29
N PRO A 120 8.36 -20.83 1.00
CA PRO A 120 7.77 -22.00 1.68
C PRO A 120 8.02 -22.02 3.19
N GLN A 121 9.13 -21.45 3.65
CA GLN A 121 9.41 -21.32 5.08
C GLN A 121 8.55 -20.20 5.69
N LEU A 122 8.41 -19.07 4.99
CA LEU A 122 7.54 -17.96 5.40
C LEU A 122 6.08 -18.39 5.51
N GLN A 123 5.59 -19.23 4.59
CA GLN A 123 4.20 -19.69 4.59
C GLN A 123 3.78 -20.34 5.91
N ARG A 124 4.65 -21.15 6.51
CA ARG A 124 4.38 -21.77 7.81
C ARG A 124 4.27 -20.72 8.92
N GLN A 125 5.19 -19.77 8.96
CA GLN A 125 5.17 -18.70 9.95
C GLN A 125 3.93 -17.79 9.78
N ILE A 126 3.60 -17.43 8.55
CA ILE A 126 2.41 -16.65 8.23
C ILE A 126 1.14 -17.36 8.70
N HIS A 127 1.05 -18.66 8.47
CA HIS A 127 -0.09 -19.48 8.94
C HIS A 127 -0.22 -19.49 10.47
N GLU A 128 0.89 -19.65 11.18
CA GLU A 128 0.90 -19.58 12.65
C GLU A 128 0.46 -18.20 13.17
N VAL A 129 0.95 -17.13 12.56
CA VAL A 129 0.55 -15.75 12.86
C VAL A 129 -0.95 -15.56 12.61
N TYR A 130 -1.44 -15.95 11.43
CA TYR A 130 -2.86 -15.90 11.11
C TYR A 130 -3.70 -16.65 12.16
N ARG A 131 -3.32 -17.86 12.54
CA ARG A 131 -4.01 -18.65 13.56
C ARG A 131 -4.00 -17.98 14.92
N SER A 132 -2.97 -17.24 15.27
CA SER A 132 -2.93 -16.49 16.53
C SER A 132 -3.96 -15.35 16.53
N LEU A 133 -4.06 -14.58 15.44
CA LEU A 133 -5.05 -13.53 15.28
C LEU A 133 -6.47 -14.07 15.24
N SER A 134 -6.72 -15.17 14.51
CA SER A 134 -8.06 -15.77 14.39
C SER A 134 -8.63 -16.34 15.70
N ARG A 135 -7.79 -16.50 16.75
CA ARG A 135 -8.24 -16.84 18.10
C ARG A 135 -8.69 -15.61 18.88
N GLU A 136 -8.14 -14.44 18.59
CA GLU A 136 -8.41 -13.20 19.31
C GLU A 136 -9.56 -12.39 18.69
N PHE A 137 -9.69 -12.47 17.37
CA PHE A 137 -10.66 -11.70 16.58
C PHE A 137 -11.74 -12.64 16.03
N ASP A 138 -12.94 -12.09 15.88
CA ASP A 138 -14.05 -12.84 15.30
C ASP A 138 -13.93 -12.89 13.78
N LEU A 139 -13.50 -11.77 13.17
CA LEU A 139 -13.36 -11.62 11.74
C LEU A 139 -11.97 -11.08 11.37
N LEU A 140 -11.37 -11.69 10.33
CA LEU A 140 -10.16 -11.16 9.71
C LEU A 140 -10.51 -10.67 8.29
N VAL A 141 -10.26 -9.37 8.04
CA VAL A 141 -10.37 -8.79 6.70
C VAL A 141 -8.99 -8.81 6.08
N MET A 142 -8.81 -9.71 5.10
CA MET A 142 -7.51 -9.97 4.50
C MET A 142 -7.32 -9.17 3.22
N GLU A 143 -6.08 -8.80 2.94
CA GLU A 143 -5.69 -8.11 1.73
C GLU A 143 -4.65 -8.90 0.93
N GLY A 144 -4.90 -9.09 -0.36
CA GLY A 144 -3.91 -9.62 -1.30
C GLY A 144 -2.94 -8.55 -1.81
N ALA A 145 -1.90 -8.97 -2.51
CA ALA A 145 -0.91 -8.09 -3.12
C ALA A 145 -0.93 -8.25 -4.65
N GLY A 146 -0.92 -7.11 -5.39
CA GLY A 146 -0.99 -7.14 -6.86
C GLY A 146 -2.25 -7.83 -7.36
N SER A 147 -2.07 -8.82 -8.25
CA SER A 147 -3.12 -9.62 -8.86
C SER A 147 -2.93 -11.11 -8.63
N PRO A 148 -3.99 -11.90 -8.41
CA PRO A 148 -3.89 -13.37 -8.39
C PRO A 148 -3.62 -13.98 -9.77
N ALA A 149 -3.70 -13.18 -10.82
CA ALA A 149 -3.44 -13.61 -12.20
C ALA A 149 -1.95 -13.61 -12.58
N GLU A 150 -1.04 -13.36 -11.63
CA GLU A 150 0.40 -13.50 -11.83
C GLU A 150 0.80 -14.98 -11.92
N ILE A 151 0.45 -15.61 -13.07
CA ILE A 151 0.58 -17.06 -13.28
C ILE A 151 2.01 -17.59 -13.16
N ASN A 152 3.00 -16.73 -13.39
CA ASN A 152 4.42 -17.03 -13.23
C ASN A 152 4.89 -17.09 -11.77
N LEU A 153 4.07 -16.66 -10.80
CA LEU A 153 4.39 -16.65 -9.38
C LEU A 153 3.50 -17.60 -8.55
N ARG A 154 2.60 -18.31 -9.21
CA ARG A 154 1.54 -19.12 -8.57
C ARG A 154 2.06 -20.23 -7.68
N ASP A 155 3.09 -20.94 -8.11
CA ASP A 155 3.61 -22.15 -7.42
C ASP A 155 4.08 -21.88 -5.98
N ARG A 156 4.38 -20.62 -5.65
CA ARG A 156 4.82 -20.18 -4.33
C ARG A 156 4.08 -18.91 -3.88
N ASP A 157 2.80 -18.85 -4.21
CA ASP A 157 1.96 -17.74 -3.78
C ASP A 157 1.67 -17.84 -2.27
N ILE A 158 2.03 -16.80 -1.53
CA ILE A 158 1.77 -16.64 -0.10
C ILE A 158 0.90 -15.41 0.19
N VAL A 159 0.38 -14.73 -0.84
CA VAL A 159 -0.25 -13.42 -0.70
C VAL A 159 -1.64 -13.32 -1.30
N ASN A 160 -1.98 -14.15 -2.28
CA ASN A 160 -3.27 -14.14 -2.97
C ASN A 160 -4.01 -15.48 -2.81
N MET A 161 -4.16 -16.26 -3.90
CA MET A 161 -4.92 -17.52 -3.85
C MET A 161 -4.26 -18.57 -2.96
N GLY A 162 -2.93 -18.64 -2.94
CA GLY A 162 -2.22 -19.54 -2.03
C GLY A 162 -2.48 -19.23 -0.55
N MET A 163 -2.60 -17.95 -0.19
CA MET A 163 -2.99 -17.55 1.17
C MET A 163 -4.47 -17.82 1.44
N ALA A 164 -5.36 -17.51 0.48
CA ALA A 164 -6.79 -17.77 0.60
C ALA A 164 -7.09 -19.27 0.78
N GLU A 165 -6.37 -20.13 0.05
CA GLU A 165 -6.47 -21.59 0.18
C GLU A 165 -5.96 -22.10 1.53
N LEU A 166 -4.81 -21.58 1.98
CA LEU A 166 -4.18 -21.96 3.25
C LEU A 166 -5.10 -21.79 4.46
N VAL A 167 -5.96 -20.77 4.43
CA VAL A 167 -6.85 -20.40 5.55
C VAL A 167 -8.33 -20.60 5.23
N ASP A 168 -8.65 -21.18 4.09
CA ASP A 168 -10.00 -21.43 3.57
C ASP A 168 -10.88 -20.17 3.53
N ALA A 169 -10.28 -19.05 3.10
CA ALA A 169 -10.99 -17.79 3.00
C ALA A 169 -11.74 -17.64 1.66
N PRO A 170 -13.00 -17.13 1.67
CA PRO A 170 -13.66 -16.64 0.46
C PRO A 170 -12.95 -15.37 -0.03
N VAL A 171 -12.96 -15.18 -1.36
CA VAL A 171 -12.32 -14.07 -2.04
C VAL A 171 -13.35 -13.13 -2.65
N ILE A 172 -13.12 -11.83 -2.51
CA ILE A 172 -13.80 -10.77 -3.25
C ILE A 172 -12.76 -10.13 -4.17
N LEU A 173 -13.03 -10.14 -5.48
CA LEU A 173 -12.15 -9.52 -6.47
C LEU A 173 -12.49 -8.04 -6.61
N VAL A 174 -11.51 -7.17 -6.54
CA VAL A 174 -11.64 -5.72 -6.69
C VAL A 174 -11.06 -5.31 -8.04
N ALA A 175 -11.83 -4.57 -8.84
CA ALA A 175 -11.43 -4.10 -10.16
C ALA A 175 -11.62 -2.58 -10.26
N ASP A 176 -10.63 -1.89 -10.82
CA ASP A 176 -10.63 -0.43 -11.02
C ASP A 176 -11.23 -0.10 -12.39
N ILE A 177 -12.28 0.74 -12.41
CA ILE A 177 -12.92 1.19 -13.64
C ILE A 177 -12.35 2.52 -14.18
N ASP A 178 -11.71 3.32 -13.33
CA ASP A 178 -11.23 4.66 -13.71
C ASP A 178 -10.17 4.62 -14.82
N ARG A 179 -9.38 3.54 -14.87
CA ARG A 179 -8.36 3.32 -15.92
C ARG A 179 -8.89 2.76 -17.23
N GLY A 180 -10.17 2.38 -17.27
CA GLY A 180 -10.78 1.69 -18.40
C GLY A 180 -10.48 0.19 -18.45
N GLY A 181 -11.24 -0.55 -19.27
CA GLY A 181 -11.02 -1.99 -19.48
C GLY A 181 -11.41 -2.89 -18.30
N VAL A 182 -12.22 -2.42 -17.36
CA VAL A 182 -12.58 -3.15 -16.12
C VAL A 182 -13.14 -4.54 -16.37
N PHE A 183 -14.03 -4.70 -17.36
CA PHE A 183 -14.64 -6.00 -17.70
C PHE A 183 -13.62 -7.00 -18.26
N ALA A 184 -12.68 -6.52 -19.09
CA ALA A 184 -11.57 -7.36 -19.56
C ALA A 184 -10.64 -7.78 -18.42
N ALA A 185 -10.35 -6.87 -17.49
CA ALA A 185 -9.54 -7.17 -16.32
C ALA A 185 -10.22 -8.22 -15.40
N ILE A 186 -11.53 -8.10 -15.16
CA ILE A 186 -12.30 -9.08 -14.38
C ILE A 186 -12.29 -10.44 -15.07
N TYR A 187 -12.69 -10.47 -16.35
CA TYR A 187 -12.76 -11.71 -17.11
C TYR A 187 -11.39 -12.40 -17.21
N GLY A 188 -10.36 -11.65 -17.61
CA GLY A 188 -9.01 -12.17 -17.76
C GLY A 188 -8.45 -12.72 -16.45
N THR A 189 -8.65 -12.00 -15.33
CA THR A 189 -8.23 -12.48 -14.01
C THR A 189 -8.90 -13.81 -13.67
N LEU A 190 -10.23 -13.88 -13.78
CA LEU A 190 -10.98 -15.10 -13.45
C LEU A 190 -10.67 -16.26 -14.40
N ALA A 191 -10.43 -15.99 -15.69
CA ALA A 191 -10.10 -17.01 -16.69
C ALA A 191 -8.71 -17.63 -16.46
N LEU A 192 -7.76 -16.87 -15.88
CA LEU A 192 -6.41 -17.36 -15.57
C LEU A 192 -6.34 -18.16 -14.26
N LEU A 193 -7.34 -18.07 -13.38
CA LEU A 193 -7.41 -18.86 -12.15
C LEU A 193 -7.72 -20.33 -12.43
N ALA A 194 -7.13 -21.22 -11.64
CA ALA A 194 -7.55 -22.62 -11.61
C ALA A 194 -9.02 -22.73 -11.14
N GLU A 195 -9.69 -23.83 -11.45
CA GLU A 195 -11.10 -24.04 -11.10
C GLU A 195 -11.33 -23.93 -9.58
N SER A 196 -10.46 -24.55 -8.77
CA SER A 196 -10.52 -24.48 -7.30
C SER A 196 -10.31 -23.07 -6.75
N GLU A 197 -9.41 -22.30 -7.37
CA GLU A 197 -9.16 -20.90 -7.00
C GLU A 197 -10.36 -20.01 -7.38
N ARG A 198 -10.88 -20.19 -8.61
CA ARG A 198 -12.06 -19.46 -9.09
C ARG A 198 -13.29 -19.73 -8.23
N ALA A 199 -13.47 -20.97 -7.77
CA ALA A 199 -14.57 -21.33 -6.87
C ALA A 199 -14.53 -20.59 -5.51
N ARG A 200 -13.35 -20.08 -5.08
CA ARG A 200 -13.21 -19.23 -3.91
C ARG A 200 -13.68 -17.80 -4.13
N VAL A 201 -13.72 -17.32 -5.36
CA VAL A 201 -14.19 -15.96 -5.68
C VAL A 201 -15.71 -15.92 -5.55
N LYS A 202 -16.22 -15.21 -4.54
CA LYS A 202 -17.64 -15.12 -4.21
C LYS A 202 -18.31 -13.89 -4.80
N GLY A 203 -17.52 -12.97 -5.31
CA GLY A 203 -18.05 -11.78 -5.99
C GLY A 203 -16.97 -10.81 -6.41
N VAL A 204 -17.39 -9.79 -7.13
CA VAL A 204 -16.56 -8.71 -7.66
C VAL A 204 -17.05 -7.38 -7.11
N ILE A 205 -16.13 -6.48 -6.78
CA ILE A 205 -16.42 -5.06 -6.53
C ILE A 205 -15.79 -4.25 -7.67
N ILE A 206 -16.60 -3.45 -8.36
CA ILE A 206 -16.14 -2.45 -9.32
C ILE A 206 -15.88 -1.17 -8.53
N ASN A 207 -14.64 -0.71 -8.50
CA ASN A 207 -14.19 0.41 -7.67
C ASN A 207 -13.83 1.65 -8.52
N LYS A 208 -13.80 2.81 -7.87
CA LYS A 208 -13.43 4.12 -8.43
C LYS A 208 -14.37 4.57 -9.57
N PHE A 209 -15.64 4.25 -9.46
CA PHE A 209 -16.63 4.62 -10.48
C PHE A 209 -16.98 6.11 -10.44
N CYS A 210 -16.96 6.76 -11.59
CA CYS A 210 -17.45 8.12 -11.81
C CYS A 210 -18.57 8.08 -12.87
N GLY A 211 -19.78 8.49 -12.52
CA GLY A 211 -20.90 8.56 -13.46
C GLY A 211 -22.20 7.98 -12.94
N ASP A 212 -23.12 7.67 -13.86
CA ASP A 212 -24.41 7.06 -13.55
C ASP A 212 -24.29 5.52 -13.61
N VAL A 213 -24.55 4.87 -12.48
CA VAL A 213 -24.49 3.40 -12.35
C VAL A 213 -25.48 2.71 -13.28
N ALA A 214 -26.60 3.36 -13.66
CA ALA A 214 -27.56 2.80 -14.59
C ALA A 214 -26.95 2.48 -15.97
N LEU A 215 -25.98 3.28 -16.41
CA LEU A 215 -25.24 3.04 -17.67
C LEU A 215 -24.30 1.84 -17.58
N LEU A 216 -23.90 1.44 -16.38
CA LEU A 216 -23.01 0.30 -16.16
C LEU A 216 -23.75 -1.03 -16.06
N THR A 217 -25.05 -1.00 -15.72
CA THR A 217 -25.89 -2.18 -15.48
C THR A 217 -25.81 -3.23 -16.61
N PRO A 218 -25.96 -2.89 -17.91
CA PRO A 218 -25.85 -3.89 -18.96
C PRO A 218 -24.49 -4.59 -19.03
N GLY A 219 -23.41 -3.86 -18.72
CA GLY A 219 -22.06 -4.43 -18.65
C GLY A 219 -21.89 -5.36 -17.43
N ILE A 220 -22.52 -5.03 -16.31
CA ILE A 220 -22.55 -5.88 -15.13
C ILE A 220 -23.26 -7.20 -15.44
N GLU A 221 -24.47 -7.15 -16.01
CA GLU A 221 -25.23 -8.34 -16.41
C GLU A 221 -24.44 -9.25 -17.35
N GLN A 222 -23.73 -8.66 -18.32
CA GLN A 222 -22.90 -9.41 -19.25
C GLN A 222 -21.71 -10.09 -18.58
N ILE A 223 -20.98 -9.39 -17.71
CA ILE A 223 -19.81 -9.97 -17.04
C ILE A 223 -20.22 -11.06 -16.05
N GLU A 224 -21.33 -10.90 -15.35
CA GLU A 224 -21.89 -11.95 -14.49
C GLU A 224 -22.27 -13.20 -15.29
N ALA A 225 -22.95 -13.02 -16.44
CA ALA A 225 -23.29 -14.13 -17.33
C ALA A 225 -22.05 -14.85 -17.87
N LEU A 226 -20.99 -14.12 -18.22
CA LEU A 226 -19.76 -14.67 -18.78
C LEU A 226 -18.90 -15.40 -17.74
N THR A 227 -18.91 -14.92 -16.50
CA THR A 227 -17.99 -15.42 -15.45
C THR A 227 -18.66 -16.34 -14.45
N GLY A 228 -19.99 -16.27 -14.30
CA GLY A 228 -20.73 -16.94 -13.25
C GLY A 228 -20.45 -16.36 -11.85
N VAL A 229 -19.80 -15.19 -11.75
CA VAL A 229 -19.45 -14.55 -10.48
C VAL A 229 -20.22 -13.23 -10.35
N PRO A 230 -21.00 -13.01 -9.26
CA PRO A 230 -21.80 -11.81 -9.10
C PRO A 230 -20.96 -10.55 -8.86
N VAL A 231 -21.43 -9.40 -9.33
CA VAL A 231 -20.92 -8.09 -8.95
C VAL A 231 -21.66 -7.62 -7.68
N LEU A 232 -20.95 -7.64 -6.56
CA LEU A 232 -21.53 -7.33 -5.24
C LEU A 232 -21.84 -5.84 -5.08
N GLY A 233 -21.17 -4.99 -5.85
CA GLY A 233 -21.43 -3.56 -5.81
C GLY A 233 -20.46 -2.74 -6.66
N VAL A 234 -20.85 -1.49 -6.86
CA VAL A 234 -20.07 -0.47 -7.54
C VAL A 234 -19.73 0.62 -6.53
N MET A 235 -18.45 0.80 -6.24
CA MET A 235 -17.98 1.83 -5.32
C MET A 235 -17.67 3.11 -6.09
N PRO A 236 -18.21 4.24 -5.67
CA PRO A 236 -17.89 5.52 -6.31
C PRO A 236 -16.42 5.88 -6.10
N TYR A 237 -15.91 6.77 -6.94
CA TYR A 237 -14.63 7.42 -6.68
C TYR A 237 -14.76 8.27 -5.41
N LEU A 238 -13.98 7.96 -4.40
CA LEU A 238 -13.98 8.66 -3.12
C LEU A 238 -12.73 9.54 -3.03
N PRO A 239 -12.85 10.87 -2.95
CA PRO A 239 -11.71 11.76 -2.75
C PRO A 239 -11.28 11.72 -1.27
N LEU A 240 -10.76 10.60 -0.84
CA LEU A 240 -10.32 10.41 0.53
C LEU A 240 -8.93 11.01 0.75
N GLN A 241 -8.76 11.70 1.88
CA GLN A 241 -7.45 12.20 2.33
C GLN A 241 -6.74 11.13 3.17
N LEU A 242 -6.67 9.91 2.63
CA LEU A 242 -5.93 8.82 3.25
C LEU A 242 -4.49 8.80 2.74
N GLU A 243 -3.63 8.22 3.56
CA GLU A 243 -2.23 7.99 3.19
C GLU A 243 -2.15 6.97 2.05
N ASP A 244 -1.30 7.27 1.06
CA ASP A 244 -1.04 6.35 -0.04
C ASP A 244 -0.12 5.23 0.43
N GLU A 245 -0.37 4.02 -0.05
CA GLU A 245 0.39 2.83 0.38
C GLU A 245 1.80 2.81 -0.21
N ASP A 246 1.93 3.23 -1.47
CA ASP A 246 3.18 3.17 -2.21
C ASP A 246 3.44 4.42 -3.07
N GLY A 247 4.64 4.49 -3.67
CA GLY A 247 5.08 5.61 -4.50
C GLY A 247 4.36 5.76 -5.85
N VAL A 248 3.39 4.91 -6.19
CA VAL A 248 2.61 5.02 -7.45
C VAL A 248 1.85 6.35 -7.47
N ALA A 249 1.41 6.85 -6.30
CA ALA A 249 0.77 8.16 -6.17
C ALA A 249 1.68 9.33 -6.60
N LEU A 250 3.00 9.13 -6.57
CA LEU A 250 3.99 10.13 -6.96
C LEU A 250 4.30 10.11 -8.47
N GLN A 251 3.75 9.18 -9.25
CA GLN A 251 4.03 9.11 -10.69
C GLN A 251 3.48 10.31 -11.46
N PRO A 252 4.07 10.65 -12.64
CA PRO A 252 3.57 11.70 -13.49
C PRO A 252 2.08 11.53 -13.81
N GLY A 253 1.31 12.61 -13.67
CA GLY A 253 -0.15 12.57 -13.88
C GLY A 253 -0.98 12.26 -12.62
N GLY A 254 -0.36 11.97 -11.48
CA GLY A 254 -1.04 11.86 -10.20
C GLY A 254 -1.73 13.19 -9.83
N ARG A 255 -3.00 13.13 -9.38
CA ARG A 255 -3.79 14.35 -9.10
C ARG A 255 -3.46 15.00 -7.76
N LYS A 256 -2.92 14.26 -6.80
CA LYS A 256 -2.78 14.68 -5.39
C LYS A 256 -1.69 15.74 -5.16
N TYR A 257 -0.60 15.63 -5.89
CA TYR A 257 0.60 16.45 -5.68
C TYR A 257 0.90 17.39 -6.87
N GLN A 258 -0.14 17.93 -7.47
CA GLN A 258 0.01 18.90 -8.57
C GLN A 258 0.26 20.30 -8.03
N PRO A 259 1.13 21.10 -8.68
CA PRO A 259 1.33 22.48 -8.32
C PRO A 259 0.01 23.25 -8.32
N GLN A 260 -0.25 24.00 -7.26
CA GLN A 260 -1.47 24.80 -7.12
C GLN A 260 -1.15 26.29 -7.27
N VAL A 261 -1.57 26.87 -8.38
CA VAL A 261 -1.37 28.29 -8.67
C VAL A 261 -2.13 29.16 -7.67
N GLY A 262 -1.49 30.21 -7.19
CA GLY A 262 -2.11 31.24 -6.31
C GLY A 262 -2.08 30.88 -4.80
N ARG A 263 -1.37 29.82 -4.41
CA ARG A 263 -1.08 29.56 -3.00
C ARG A 263 0.03 30.46 -2.49
N ALA A 264 0.03 30.74 -1.19
CA ALA A 264 0.98 31.66 -0.57
C ALA A 264 2.41 31.09 -0.48
N LEU A 265 2.53 29.77 -0.33
CA LEU A 265 3.82 29.05 -0.18
C LEU A 265 3.95 27.96 -1.23
N ASP A 266 5.09 27.92 -1.91
CA ASP A 266 5.50 26.82 -2.82
C ASP A 266 6.57 25.96 -2.14
N ILE A 267 6.22 24.71 -1.82
CA ILE A 267 7.14 23.75 -1.20
C ILE A 267 7.50 22.69 -2.22
N ALA A 268 8.80 22.58 -2.52
CA ALA A 268 9.35 21.57 -3.42
C ALA A 268 9.99 20.44 -2.61
N VAL A 269 9.43 19.23 -2.74
CA VAL A 269 10.02 18.00 -2.21
C VAL A 269 10.79 17.30 -3.32
N ILE A 270 12.05 17.01 -3.08
CA ILE A 270 12.87 16.29 -4.07
C ILE A 270 12.44 14.82 -4.09
N GLN A 271 12.04 14.34 -5.25
CA GLN A 271 11.68 12.93 -5.41
C GLN A 271 12.92 12.10 -5.69
N VAL A 272 13.49 11.52 -4.63
CA VAL A 272 14.59 10.56 -4.77
C VAL A 272 14.04 9.17 -5.19
N PRO A 273 14.86 8.31 -5.85
CA PRO A 273 14.43 6.99 -6.31
C PRO A 273 13.85 6.09 -5.22
N HIS A 274 14.45 6.10 -4.03
CA HIS A 274 14.02 5.29 -2.89
C HIS A 274 13.40 6.15 -1.78
N ILE A 275 12.56 7.13 -2.17
CA ILE A 275 11.87 7.99 -1.21
C ILE A 275 11.10 7.16 -0.18
N SER A 276 11.29 7.44 1.09
CA SER A 276 10.66 6.75 2.21
C SER A 276 9.68 7.69 2.92
N ASN A 277 8.51 7.14 3.29
CA ASN A 277 7.47 7.87 4.04
C ASN A 277 7.07 9.21 3.41
N PHE A 278 6.92 9.23 2.08
CA PHE A 278 6.50 10.46 1.37
C PHE A 278 5.15 11.00 1.88
N THR A 279 4.35 10.17 2.54
CA THR A 279 3.09 10.56 3.17
C THR A 279 3.26 11.49 4.38
N ASP A 280 4.46 11.66 4.92
CA ASP A 280 4.78 12.63 5.98
C ASP A 280 4.42 14.06 5.55
N PHE A 281 4.42 14.33 4.25
CA PHE A 281 4.09 15.65 3.69
C PHE A 281 2.59 15.88 3.48
N ASN A 282 1.73 14.89 3.72
CA ASN A 282 0.28 15.03 3.55
C ASN A 282 -0.32 16.13 4.43
N ALA A 283 0.25 16.35 5.61
CA ALA A 283 -0.16 17.46 6.49
C ALA A 283 0.06 18.84 5.85
N LEU A 284 1.14 19.00 5.06
CA LEU A 284 1.42 20.22 4.31
C LEU A 284 0.48 20.35 3.10
N VAL A 285 0.23 19.26 2.39
CA VAL A 285 -0.72 19.23 1.25
C VAL A 285 -2.13 19.63 1.69
N ALA A 286 -2.53 19.33 2.92
CA ALA A 286 -3.83 19.66 3.46
C ALA A 286 -3.99 21.14 3.83
N GLN A 287 -2.90 21.92 3.87
CA GLN A 287 -2.97 23.35 4.20
C GLN A 287 -3.51 24.16 3.00
N PRO A 288 -4.46 25.07 3.22
CA PRO A 288 -5.10 25.81 2.14
C PRO A 288 -4.19 26.85 1.46
N ASP A 289 -3.10 27.24 2.09
CA ASP A 289 -2.13 28.22 1.63
C ASP A 289 -0.83 27.63 1.09
N VAL A 290 -0.67 26.30 1.13
CA VAL A 290 0.51 25.57 0.67
C VAL A 290 0.25 24.90 -0.68
N SER A 291 1.16 25.14 -1.63
CA SER A 291 1.34 24.34 -2.85
C SER A 291 2.52 23.40 -2.63
N LEU A 292 2.29 22.12 -2.46
CA LEU A 292 3.35 21.14 -2.36
C LEU A 292 3.46 20.33 -3.65
N ARG A 293 4.67 20.22 -4.17
CA ARG A 293 4.97 19.46 -5.39
C ARG A 293 6.23 18.63 -5.25
N TYR A 294 6.29 17.53 -5.99
CA TYR A 294 7.48 16.70 -6.07
C TYR A 294 8.28 17.08 -7.31
N VAL A 295 9.60 17.18 -7.15
CA VAL A 295 10.57 17.58 -8.20
C VAL A 295 11.46 16.41 -8.53
N ARG A 296 11.53 16.05 -9.81
CA ARG A 296 12.32 14.93 -10.34
C ARG A 296 13.50 15.38 -11.19
N GLU A 297 13.38 16.55 -11.81
CA GLU A 297 14.34 17.09 -12.77
C GLU A 297 14.72 18.51 -12.39
N PRO A 298 15.96 18.95 -12.68
CA PRO A 298 16.39 20.33 -12.37
C PRO A 298 15.48 21.40 -12.94
N GLY A 299 14.89 21.16 -14.14
CA GLY A 299 13.98 22.09 -14.80
C GLY A 299 12.65 22.29 -14.08
N GLU A 300 12.23 21.34 -13.25
CA GLU A 300 11.00 21.41 -12.44
C GLU A 300 11.20 22.21 -11.14
N LEU A 301 12.45 22.45 -10.70
CA LEU A 301 12.74 23.02 -9.39
C LEU A 301 12.16 24.43 -9.24
N GLY A 302 12.30 25.28 -10.24
CA GLY A 302 11.83 26.66 -10.19
C GLY A 302 12.47 27.45 -9.04
N ARG A 303 11.64 28.25 -8.34
CA ARG A 303 12.07 29.02 -7.17
C ARG A 303 11.08 28.82 -6.02
N PRO A 304 11.16 27.69 -5.31
CA PRO A 304 10.27 27.41 -4.18
C PRO A 304 10.61 28.29 -2.97
N ASP A 305 9.64 28.45 -2.06
CA ASP A 305 9.84 29.09 -0.77
C ASP A 305 10.58 28.17 0.23
N LEU A 306 10.44 26.85 0.08
CA LEU A 306 11.12 25.84 0.84
C LEU A 306 11.43 24.63 -0.04
N LEU A 307 12.64 24.09 0.10
CA LEU A 307 13.08 22.87 -0.52
C LEU A 307 13.26 21.79 0.53
N ILE A 308 12.70 20.58 0.30
CA ILE A 308 12.78 19.46 1.22
C ILE A 308 13.52 18.30 0.56
N LEU A 309 14.58 17.82 1.22
CA LEU A 309 15.20 16.53 0.97
C LEU A 309 14.53 15.49 1.87
N PRO A 310 13.77 14.54 1.32
CA PRO A 310 12.97 13.60 2.11
C PRO A 310 13.80 12.45 2.68
N GLY A 311 13.14 11.58 3.44
CA GLY A 311 13.71 10.30 3.84
C GLY A 311 14.01 9.41 2.63
N SER A 312 15.08 8.64 2.73
CA SER A 312 15.54 7.69 1.73
C SER A 312 15.79 6.32 2.35
N LYS A 313 15.48 5.25 1.61
CA LYS A 313 15.83 3.87 1.99
C LYS A 313 17.23 3.47 1.50
N ASN A 314 17.81 4.22 0.59
CA ASN A 314 19.17 4.03 0.06
C ASN A 314 19.85 5.39 -0.06
N THR A 315 20.31 5.92 1.09
CA THR A 315 20.78 7.31 1.19
C THR A 315 21.95 7.63 0.27
N LEU A 316 22.98 6.76 0.17
CA LEU A 316 24.12 6.97 -0.72
C LEU A 316 23.73 6.82 -2.19
N GLY A 317 22.96 5.79 -2.54
CA GLY A 317 22.50 5.59 -3.92
C GLY A 317 21.61 6.73 -4.40
N ASP A 318 20.74 7.25 -3.55
CA ASP A 318 19.88 8.38 -3.87
C ASP A 318 20.68 9.68 -3.97
N LEU A 319 21.68 9.90 -3.10
CA LEU A 319 22.59 11.05 -3.21
C LEU A 319 23.38 11.00 -4.54
N GLN A 320 23.89 9.84 -4.93
CA GLN A 320 24.56 9.67 -6.21
C GLN A 320 23.61 9.97 -7.38
N ALA A 321 22.36 9.47 -7.32
CA ALA A 321 21.36 9.76 -8.34
C ALA A 321 21.06 11.26 -8.47
N LEU A 322 21.02 12.01 -7.35
CA LEU A 322 20.87 13.46 -7.38
C LEU A 322 22.04 14.16 -8.09
N HIS A 323 23.26 13.66 -7.90
CA HIS A 323 24.44 14.17 -8.62
C HIS A 323 24.37 13.86 -10.11
N ASP A 324 24.10 12.62 -10.48
CA ASP A 324 24.05 12.15 -11.87
C ASP A 324 22.95 12.86 -12.69
N GLN A 325 21.81 13.18 -12.06
CA GLN A 325 20.70 13.89 -12.67
C GLN A 325 20.87 15.42 -12.68
N GLY A 326 21.92 15.94 -12.03
CA GLY A 326 22.13 17.38 -11.90
C GLY A 326 21.25 18.09 -10.87
N LEU A 327 20.39 17.35 -10.15
CA LEU A 327 19.54 17.91 -9.09
C LEU A 327 20.34 18.44 -7.92
N ALA A 328 21.45 17.78 -7.54
CA ALA A 328 22.33 18.25 -6.48
C ALA A 328 22.86 19.67 -6.78
N ALA A 329 23.32 19.92 -8.00
CA ALA A 329 23.78 21.26 -8.42
C ALA A 329 22.67 22.31 -8.40
N ALA A 330 21.46 21.93 -8.83
CA ALA A 330 20.29 22.83 -8.81
C ALA A 330 19.86 23.17 -7.37
N ILE A 331 19.89 22.22 -6.43
CA ILE A 331 19.60 22.42 -5.01
C ILE A 331 20.61 23.40 -4.39
N LEU A 332 21.91 23.18 -4.64
CA LEU A 332 22.97 24.06 -4.15
C LEU A 332 22.83 25.48 -4.70
N ALA A 333 22.49 25.62 -5.99
CA ALA A 333 22.24 26.93 -6.60
C ALA A 333 21.02 27.61 -6.01
N ALA A 334 19.91 26.89 -5.76
CA ALA A 334 18.73 27.43 -5.12
C ALA A 334 19.05 27.92 -3.70
N HIS A 335 19.80 27.14 -2.93
CA HIS A 335 20.24 27.51 -1.58
C HIS A 335 21.12 28.76 -1.59
N ALA A 336 22.08 28.84 -2.49
CA ALA A 336 22.94 30.03 -2.66
C ALA A 336 22.13 31.29 -3.03
N ASN A 337 20.98 31.13 -3.67
CA ASN A 337 20.02 32.19 -3.97
C ASN A 337 18.99 32.45 -2.86
N GLY A 338 19.22 31.92 -1.66
CA GLY A 338 18.44 32.19 -0.45
C GLY A 338 17.22 31.27 -0.23
N VAL A 339 17.04 30.20 -1.00
CA VAL A 339 16.00 29.20 -0.74
C VAL A 339 16.43 28.32 0.46
N PRO A 340 15.64 28.26 1.54
CA PRO A 340 15.93 27.36 2.66
C PRO A 340 15.80 25.89 2.24
N VAL A 341 16.68 25.03 2.77
CA VAL A 341 16.70 23.60 2.53
C VAL A 341 16.51 22.86 3.85
N LEU A 342 15.52 21.96 3.89
CA LEU A 342 15.22 21.08 5.01
C LEU A 342 15.53 19.63 4.64
N GLY A 343 16.40 18.97 5.41
CA GLY A 343 16.64 17.54 5.28
C GLY A 343 15.90 16.75 6.35
N ILE A 344 15.28 15.63 5.97
CA ILE A 344 14.55 14.73 6.86
C ILE A 344 15.16 13.33 6.77
N CYS A 345 15.56 12.73 7.90
CA CYS A 345 16.15 11.38 7.97
C CYS A 345 17.32 11.22 6.97
N GLY A 346 17.18 10.38 5.92
CA GLY A 346 18.17 10.23 4.85
C GLY A 346 18.52 11.56 4.17
N GLY A 347 17.52 12.42 3.93
CA GLY A 347 17.75 13.75 3.39
C GLY A 347 18.57 14.66 4.30
N TYR A 348 18.42 14.52 5.62
CA TYR A 348 19.29 15.22 6.59
C TYR A 348 20.73 14.69 6.54
N GLN A 349 20.89 13.37 6.40
CA GLN A 349 22.20 12.75 6.24
C GLN A 349 22.92 13.24 4.96
N MET A 350 22.17 13.42 3.86
CA MET A 350 22.71 13.96 2.59
C MET A 350 23.25 15.38 2.72
N LEU A 351 22.82 16.16 3.72
CA LEU A 351 23.35 17.51 4.00
C LEU A 351 24.68 17.49 4.77
N GLY A 352 25.14 16.32 5.22
CA GLY A 352 26.40 16.16 5.94
C GLY A 352 27.62 16.34 5.05
N GLY A 353 28.76 16.66 5.65
CA GLY A 353 30.04 16.79 4.92
C GLY A 353 30.68 15.45 4.53
N ARG A 354 30.23 14.34 5.14
CA ARG A 354 30.68 12.98 4.85
C ARG A 354 29.59 12.00 5.25
N LEU A 355 29.29 11.07 4.35
CA LEU A 355 28.35 9.99 4.58
C LEU A 355 29.10 8.65 4.48
N ILE A 356 28.97 7.81 5.51
CA ILE A 356 29.55 6.45 5.53
C ILE A 356 28.39 5.50 5.76
N ASP A 357 28.17 4.60 4.81
CA ASP A 357 27.12 3.60 4.91
C ASP A 357 27.72 2.21 4.61
N GLY A 358 27.84 1.38 5.64
CA GLY A 358 28.22 -0.03 5.52
C GLY A 358 27.04 -0.99 5.61
N VAL A 359 25.79 -0.49 5.62
CA VAL A 359 24.59 -1.29 5.90
C VAL A 359 23.66 -1.38 4.71
N GLU A 360 23.38 -0.30 4.03
CA GLU A 360 22.32 -0.24 3.00
C GLU A 360 22.84 -0.29 1.57
N SER A 361 23.87 0.47 1.25
CA SER A 361 24.37 0.58 -0.14
C SER A 361 25.47 -0.43 -0.49
N GLY A 362 26.22 -0.91 0.51
CA GLY A 362 27.45 -1.68 0.29
C GLY A 362 28.54 -0.88 -0.45
N ILE A 363 28.43 0.43 -0.48
CA ILE A 363 29.42 1.36 -1.03
C ILE A 363 30.23 1.88 0.16
N ASP A 364 31.50 1.51 0.22
CA ASP A 364 32.48 2.06 1.16
C ASP A 364 33.06 3.36 0.57
N GLU A 365 32.47 4.51 0.90
CA GLU A 365 33.10 5.83 0.69
C GLU A 365 32.74 6.83 1.78
#